data_764281473fca04fbf0ee5c97d1e3788e
#
_entry.id   764281473fca04fbf0ee5c97d1e3788e
#
_cell.length_a   1.000
_cell.length_b   1.000
_cell.length_c   1.000
_cell.angle_alpha   90.00
_cell.angle_beta   90.00
_cell.angle_gamma   90.00
#
_symmetry.space_group_name_H-M   'P 1'
#
loop_
_entity.id
_entity.type
_entity.pdbx_description
1 polymer ?
#
loop_
_entity_poly.entity_id
_entity_poly.type
_entity_poly.pdbx_seq_one_letter_code
_entity_poly.pdbx_strand_id
1 'polypeptide(L)'
;MRNINDYVEKYYNEPFEPYMVQIRKNNIIKQLKKYSHANILEIGCGLSPLFLDFQGFKNMVIVEPGEDFVVNARSLSENKCDIQIFQGFFEDYVDKLKKIAIEFDFIVCSSLIHEIENPQKMLAGIRDVANENTIIHINVPNAQSFHRILAKEIGMIKNIHEQSFQMKLMQRQRTYDIDLLKQEITDSGLVVIDSGTYFIKPFTHNQLQRCLDEKIIDEEVLDGLVKMEKYLPGMGAEIYVNCKKR
;
A
#
# COMPACT_ATOMS: atom_id res chain seq x y z
N MET A 1 -15.72 -12.25 5.58
CA MET A 1 -14.43 -12.07 6.33
C MET A 1 -13.30 -12.64 5.46
N ARG A 2 -12.22 -11.88 5.26
CA ARG A 2 -11.09 -12.28 4.42
C ARG A 2 -10.42 -13.56 4.97
N ASN A 3 -10.13 -14.52 4.11
CA ASN A 3 -9.34 -15.70 4.46
C ASN A 3 -7.86 -15.35 4.39
N ILE A 4 -7.23 -15.04 5.52
CA ILE A 4 -5.84 -14.57 5.59
C ILE A 4 -4.86 -15.67 5.16
N ASN A 5 -5.08 -16.93 5.53
CA ASN A 5 -4.17 -18.02 5.16
C ASN A 5 -4.16 -18.26 3.65
N ASP A 6 -5.34 -18.28 3.01
CA ASP A 6 -5.46 -18.37 1.55
C ASP A 6 -4.83 -17.16 0.83
N TYR A 7 -4.94 -15.98 1.42
CA TYR A 7 -4.28 -14.78 0.90
C TYR A 7 -2.74 -14.88 0.98
N VAL A 8 -2.20 -15.30 2.13
CA VAL A 8 -0.75 -15.46 2.32
C VAL A 8 -0.18 -16.44 1.31
N GLU A 9 -0.80 -17.62 1.11
CA GLU A 9 -0.37 -18.62 0.14
C GLU A 9 -0.34 -18.05 -1.29
N LYS A 10 -1.38 -17.33 -1.70
CA LYS A 10 -1.46 -16.71 -3.02
C LYS A 10 -0.45 -15.59 -3.21
N TYR A 11 -0.18 -14.80 -2.16
CA TYR A 11 0.77 -13.70 -2.18
C TYR A 11 2.20 -14.17 -2.47
N TYR A 12 2.62 -15.31 -1.90
CA TYR A 12 3.95 -15.90 -2.18
C TYR A 12 4.17 -16.27 -3.64
N ASN A 13 3.10 -16.57 -4.37
CA ASN A 13 3.15 -17.05 -5.74
C ASN A 13 2.82 -15.96 -6.78
N GLU A 14 2.62 -14.71 -6.36
CA GLU A 14 2.27 -13.62 -7.27
C GLU A 14 3.51 -13.16 -8.05
N PRO A 15 3.55 -13.34 -9.39
CA PRO A 15 4.68 -12.91 -10.19
C PRO A 15 4.77 -11.38 -10.20
N PHE A 16 6.00 -10.87 -10.33
CA PHE A 16 6.29 -9.43 -10.33
C PHE A 16 5.96 -8.68 -9.02
N GLU A 17 5.34 -9.33 -8.02
CA GLU A 17 4.99 -8.68 -6.76
C GLU A 17 6.22 -8.15 -5.98
N PRO A 18 7.38 -8.84 -5.94
CA PRO A 18 8.58 -8.29 -5.30
C PRO A 18 8.98 -6.90 -5.85
N TYR A 19 8.90 -6.71 -7.16
CA TYR A 19 9.16 -5.40 -7.78
C TYR A 19 8.08 -4.37 -7.42
N MET A 20 6.81 -4.77 -7.42
CA MET A 20 5.71 -3.88 -6.99
C MET A 20 5.86 -3.44 -5.53
N VAL A 21 6.24 -4.35 -4.63
CA VAL A 21 6.53 -4.04 -3.23
C VAL A 21 7.65 -3.00 -3.13
N GLN A 22 8.76 -3.21 -3.84
CA GLN A 22 9.89 -2.28 -3.82
C GLN A 22 9.51 -0.90 -4.37
N ILE A 23 8.76 -0.84 -5.47
CA ILE A 23 8.27 0.41 -6.06
C ILE A 23 7.35 1.16 -5.07
N ARG A 24 6.42 0.44 -4.39
CA ARG A 24 5.57 1.03 -3.34
C ARG A 24 6.40 1.57 -2.19
N LYS A 25 7.34 0.79 -1.64
CA LYS A 25 8.21 1.21 -0.54
C LYS A 25 9.05 2.44 -0.90
N ASN A 26 9.62 2.47 -2.12
CA ASN A 26 10.36 3.63 -2.61
C ASN A 26 9.48 4.90 -2.62
N ASN A 27 8.21 4.76 -3.05
CA ASN A 27 7.27 5.88 -3.00
C ASN A 27 6.92 6.26 -1.55
N ILE A 28 6.61 5.29 -0.69
CA ILE A 28 6.33 5.54 0.74
C ILE A 28 7.49 6.30 1.38
N ILE A 29 8.73 5.84 1.20
CA ILE A 29 9.93 6.49 1.74
C ILE A 29 10.10 7.91 1.18
N LYS A 30 9.85 8.10 -0.13
CA LYS A 30 9.87 9.42 -0.76
C LYS A 30 8.85 10.37 -0.13
N GLN A 31 7.64 9.90 0.18
CA GLN A 31 6.60 10.70 0.84
C GLN A 31 6.96 10.94 2.30
N LEU A 32 7.33 9.91 3.02
CA LEU A 32 7.69 9.95 4.44
C LEU A 32 8.80 10.97 4.72
N LYS A 33 9.84 11.03 3.86
CA LYS A 33 10.93 12.02 3.99
C LYS A 33 10.51 13.49 3.88
N LYS A 34 9.28 13.77 3.43
CA LYS A 34 8.75 15.14 3.36
C LYS A 34 8.21 15.63 4.72
N TYR A 35 8.00 14.73 5.67
CA TYR A 35 7.29 15.01 6.94
C TYR A 35 8.08 14.50 8.15
N SER A 36 7.60 14.81 9.36
CA SER A 36 8.08 14.18 10.59
C SER A 36 7.80 12.67 10.54
N HIS A 37 8.74 11.86 11.02
CA HIS A 37 8.69 10.41 10.91
C HIS A 37 9.46 9.68 12.03
N ALA A 38 9.58 10.31 13.19
CA ALA A 38 10.23 9.67 14.32
C ALA A 38 9.44 8.45 14.83
N ASN A 39 8.12 8.54 14.82
CA ASN A 39 7.23 7.46 15.27
C ASN A 39 6.30 7.03 14.14
N ILE A 40 6.46 5.80 13.67
CA ILE A 40 5.73 5.27 12.51
C ILE A 40 4.80 4.14 12.94
N LEU A 41 3.56 4.15 12.42
CA LEU A 41 2.64 3.02 12.44
C LEU A 41 2.53 2.44 11.04
N GLU A 42 2.86 1.16 10.87
CA GLU A 42 2.65 0.41 9.62
C GLU A 42 1.47 -0.55 9.80
N ILE A 43 0.45 -0.40 8.97
CA ILE A 43 -0.75 -1.25 8.96
C ILE A 43 -0.65 -2.20 7.77
N GLY A 44 -0.41 -3.48 8.06
CA GLY A 44 -0.18 -4.51 7.05
C GLY A 44 1.23 -4.42 6.45
N CYS A 45 2.17 -5.15 7.01
CA CYS A 45 3.57 -5.14 6.53
C CYS A 45 3.87 -6.21 5.45
N GLY A 46 3.02 -7.23 5.34
CA GLY A 46 3.26 -8.37 4.45
C GLY A 46 4.64 -9.04 4.70
N LEU A 47 5.24 -9.53 3.63
CA LEU A 47 6.57 -10.18 3.67
C LEU A 47 7.74 -9.19 3.86
N SER A 48 7.55 -7.92 3.55
CA SER A 48 8.64 -6.95 3.49
C SER A 48 8.32 -5.70 4.29
N PRO A 49 8.46 -5.74 5.63
CA PRO A 49 8.23 -4.60 6.51
C PRO A 49 9.05 -3.37 6.09
N LEU A 50 8.51 -2.17 6.32
CA LEU A 50 9.12 -0.91 5.90
C LEU A 50 10.50 -0.68 6.54
N PHE A 51 10.72 -1.19 7.75
CA PHE A 51 12.00 -1.05 8.46
C PHE A 51 13.19 -1.72 7.79
N LEU A 52 12.97 -2.56 6.77
CA LEU A 52 14.07 -3.15 5.99
C LEU A 52 14.75 -2.12 5.09
N ASP A 53 13.97 -1.17 4.56
CA ASP A 53 14.45 -0.17 3.60
C ASP A 53 14.54 1.23 4.20
N PHE A 54 13.99 1.44 5.40
CA PHE A 54 14.01 2.73 6.09
C PHE A 54 14.38 2.57 7.56
N GLN A 55 15.45 3.25 8.00
CA GLN A 55 15.99 3.21 9.36
C GLN A 55 15.90 4.56 10.11
N GLY A 56 15.24 5.56 9.49
CA GLY A 56 15.18 6.93 10.01
C GLY A 56 14.06 7.18 11.03
N PHE A 57 13.65 6.17 11.80
CA PHE A 57 12.62 6.29 12.85
C PHE A 57 13.22 6.07 14.26
N LYS A 58 12.49 6.53 15.28
CA LYS A 58 12.77 6.30 16.70
C LYS A 58 11.94 5.11 17.21
N ASN A 59 10.68 5.03 16.81
CA ASN A 59 9.80 3.91 17.15
C ASN A 59 8.99 3.52 15.91
N MET A 60 8.83 2.21 15.73
CA MET A 60 7.92 1.67 14.73
C MET A 60 6.96 0.66 15.36
N VAL A 61 5.69 0.82 15.08
CA VAL A 61 4.65 -0.13 15.46
C VAL A 61 4.09 -0.75 14.19
N ILE A 62 3.96 -2.07 14.17
CA ILE A 62 3.40 -2.83 13.05
C ILE A 62 2.17 -3.58 13.56
N VAL A 63 1.08 -3.53 12.80
CA VAL A 63 -0.11 -4.38 13.02
C VAL A 63 -0.33 -5.22 11.77
N GLU A 64 -0.26 -6.54 11.90
CA GLU A 64 -0.34 -7.48 10.78
C GLU A 64 -1.18 -8.71 11.16
N PRO A 65 -2.23 -9.09 10.41
CA PRO A 65 -3.05 -10.25 10.73
C PRO A 65 -2.44 -11.59 10.28
N GLY A 66 -1.58 -11.62 9.26
CA GLY A 66 -0.98 -12.85 8.72
C GLY A 66 0.09 -13.42 9.66
N GLU A 67 -0.14 -14.64 10.18
CA GLU A 67 0.80 -15.27 11.12
C GLU A 67 2.21 -15.41 10.52
N ASP A 68 2.33 -15.92 9.30
CA ASP A 68 3.62 -16.08 8.64
C ASP A 68 4.35 -14.74 8.43
N PHE A 69 3.59 -13.69 8.11
CA PHE A 69 4.14 -12.33 7.97
C PHE A 69 4.62 -11.77 9.30
N VAL A 70 3.88 -12.04 10.38
CA VAL A 70 4.28 -11.65 11.74
C VAL A 70 5.53 -12.40 12.19
N VAL A 71 5.61 -13.72 11.97
CA VAL A 71 6.78 -14.53 12.29
C VAL A 71 8.00 -14.01 11.54
N ASN A 72 7.86 -13.78 10.24
CA ASN A 72 8.91 -13.20 9.40
C ASN A 72 9.35 -11.81 9.91
N ALA A 73 8.40 -10.90 10.17
CA ALA A 73 8.72 -9.56 10.65
C ALA A 73 9.44 -9.57 12.01
N ARG A 74 9.04 -10.46 12.93
CA ARG A 74 9.72 -10.64 14.22
C ARG A 74 11.14 -11.13 14.06
N SER A 75 11.36 -12.14 13.21
CA SER A 75 12.71 -12.65 12.92
C SER A 75 13.60 -11.55 12.33
N LEU A 76 13.09 -10.75 11.40
CA LEU A 76 13.83 -9.66 10.76
C LEU A 76 14.08 -8.46 11.70
N SER A 77 13.32 -8.35 12.79
CA SER A 77 13.47 -7.30 13.80
C SER A 77 14.22 -7.74 15.05
N GLU A 78 14.77 -8.94 15.09
CA GLU A 78 15.59 -9.41 16.20
C GLU A 78 16.70 -8.39 16.55
N ASN A 79 16.81 -8.08 17.85
CA ASN A 79 17.73 -7.06 18.40
C ASN A 79 17.38 -5.59 18.08
N LYS A 80 16.20 -5.30 17.56
CA LYS A 80 15.67 -3.94 17.37
C LYS A 80 14.61 -3.65 18.42
N CYS A 81 14.96 -2.99 19.51
CA CYS A 81 14.05 -2.69 20.63
C CYS A 81 13.06 -1.54 20.32
N ASP A 82 13.23 -0.85 19.22
CA ASP A 82 12.41 0.25 18.73
C ASP A 82 11.24 -0.21 17.83
N ILE A 83 11.09 -1.54 17.63
CA ILE A 83 10.02 -2.12 16.81
C ILE A 83 9.07 -2.95 17.67
N GLN A 84 7.76 -2.65 17.60
CA GLN A 84 6.70 -3.40 18.25
C GLN A 84 5.79 -4.02 17.18
N ILE A 85 5.49 -5.34 17.27
CA ILE A 85 4.68 -6.04 16.29
C ILE A 85 3.48 -6.68 16.99
N PHE A 86 2.27 -6.27 16.56
CA PHE A 86 0.99 -6.81 17.00
C PHE A 86 0.40 -7.72 15.92
N GLN A 87 0.04 -8.94 16.30
CA GLN A 87 -0.62 -9.89 15.41
C GLN A 87 -2.13 -9.75 15.52
N GLY A 88 -2.79 -9.38 14.43
CA GLY A 88 -4.24 -9.27 14.34
C GLY A 88 -4.68 -8.16 13.38
N PHE A 89 -5.99 -8.00 13.26
CA PHE A 89 -6.54 -6.92 12.44
C PHE A 89 -6.35 -5.57 13.14
N PHE A 90 -6.07 -4.54 12.35
CA PHE A 90 -5.83 -3.20 12.87
C PHE A 90 -6.98 -2.68 13.73
N GLU A 91 -8.22 -2.96 13.31
CA GLU A 91 -9.44 -2.52 14.00
C GLU A 91 -9.56 -3.06 15.44
N ASP A 92 -8.93 -4.20 15.73
CA ASP A 92 -8.91 -4.79 17.07
C ASP A 92 -7.89 -4.12 18.00
N TYR A 93 -6.96 -3.36 17.43
CA TYR A 93 -5.88 -2.70 18.16
C TYR A 93 -6.06 -1.18 18.33
N VAL A 94 -7.09 -0.57 17.76
CA VAL A 94 -7.30 0.89 17.80
C VAL A 94 -7.25 1.42 19.24
N ASP A 95 -7.99 0.82 20.17
CA ASP A 95 -8.02 1.26 21.57
C ASP A 95 -6.70 1.04 22.30
N LYS A 96 -5.93 0.02 21.94
CA LYS A 96 -4.59 -0.21 22.48
C LYS A 96 -3.59 0.80 21.94
N LEU A 97 -3.63 1.07 20.62
CA LEU A 97 -2.76 2.03 19.97
C LEU A 97 -2.97 3.47 20.49
N LYS A 98 -4.21 3.83 20.84
CA LYS A 98 -4.51 5.12 21.49
C LYS A 98 -3.94 5.25 22.90
N LYS A 99 -3.67 4.13 23.57
CA LYS A 99 -3.19 4.10 24.97
C LYS A 99 -1.68 3.90 25.10
N ILE A 100 -0.98 3.51 24.03
CA ILE A 100 0.48 3.42 24.07
C ILE A 100 1.08 4.83 24.17
N ALA A 101 2.23 4.94 24.85
CA ALA A 101 2.94 6.20 25.04
C ALA A 101 3.74 6.63 23.79
N ILE A 102 3.19 6.40 22.59
CA ILE A 102 3.80 6.74 21.31
C ILE A 102 2.78 7.58 20.53
N GLU A 103 3.11 8.82 20.25
CA GLU A 103 2.38 9.67 19.33
C GLU A 103 2.93 9.45 17.91
N PHE A 104 2.11 8.96 17.01
CA PHE A 104 2.56 8.67 15.66
C PHE A 104 2.68 9.95 14.81
N ASP A 105 3.84 10.14 14.20
CA ASP A 105 4.08 11.20 13.22
C ASP A 105 3.58 10.78 11.84
N PHE A 106 3.70 9.48 11.52
CA PHE A 106 3.37 8.95 10.20
C PHE A 106 2.67 7.59 10.32
N ILE A 107 1.55 7.44 9.62
CA ILE A 107 0.81 6.17 9.53
C ILE A 107 0.83 5.71 8.07
N VAL A 108 1.25 4.47 7.84
CA VAL A 108 1.27 3.83 6.52
C VAL A 108 0.16 2.80 6.43
N CYS A 109 -0.73 2.96 5.46
CA CYS A 109 -1.73 1.96 5.07
C CYS A 109 -1.53 1.67 3.57
N SER A 110 -0.62 0.74 3.28
CA SER A 110 -0.17 0.47 1.91
C SER A 110 -0.85 -0.75 1.34
N SER A 111 -1.45 -0.59 0.14
CA SER A 111 -2.06 -1.67 -0.64
C SER A 111 -3.06 -2.53 0.16
N LEU A 112 -3.87 -1.89 1.00
CA LEU A 112 -4.74 -2.59 1.95
C LEU A 112 -6.23 -2.24 1.82
N ILE A 113 -6.61 -0.95 1.76
CA ILE A 113 -8.03 -0.58 1.86
C ILE A 113 -8.90 -1.08 0.70
N HIS A 114 -8.33 -1.39 -0.45
CA HIS A 114 -9.05 -1.97 -1.60
C HIS A 114 -9.41 -3.46 -1.39
N GLU A 115 -8.87 -4.10 -0.35
CA GLU A 115 -9.12 -5.49 0.02
C GLU A 115 -10.11 -5.63 1.19
N ILE A 116 -10.53 -4.51 1.80
CA ILE A 116 -11.35 -4.49 3.02
C ILE A 116 -12.82 -4.29 2.67
N GLU A 117 -13.71 -5.07 3.32
CA GLU A 117 -15.15 -4.96 3.13
C GLU A 117 -15.70 -3.59 3.57
N ASN A 118 -15.19 -3.06 4.68
CA ASN A 118 -15.61 -1.76 5.23
C ASN A 118 -14.41 -0.82 5.42
N PRO A 119 -13.95 -0.15 4.35
CA PRO A 119 -12.83 0.79 4.43
C PRO A 119 -13.12 2.00 5.31
N GLN A 120 -14.39 2.42 5.44
CA GLN A 120 -14.77 3.54 6.32
C GLN A 120 -14.49 3.23 7.80
N LYS A 121 -14.72 1.99 8.23
CA LYS A 121 -14.40 1.56 9.60
C LYS A 121 -12.89 1.61 9.85
N MET A 122 -12.09 1.13 8.91
CA MET A 122 -10.63 1.19 9.01
C MET A 122 -10.14 2.64 9.02
N LEU A 123 -10.61 3.49 8.11
CA LEU A 123 -10.22 4.90 8.03
C LEU A 123 -10.62 5.67 9.30
N ALA A 124 -11.80 5.37 9.88
CA ALA A 124 -12.20 5.93 11.17
C ALA A 124 -11.23 5.50 12.29
N GLY A 125 -10.82 4.23 12.34
CA GLY A 125 -9.81 3.75 13.29
C GLY A 125 -8.47 4.44 13.11
N ILE A 126 -8.01 4.62 11.86
CA ILE A 126 -6.77 5.37 11.55
C ILE A 126 -6.88 6.81 12.05
N ARG A 127 -7.99 7.49 11.76
CA ARG A 127 -8.26 8.85 12.27
C ARG A 127 -8.24 8.91 13.79
N ASP A 128 -8.80 7.91 14.47
CA ASP A 128 -8.87 7.87 15.94
C ASP A 128 -7.50 7.67 16.60
N VAL A 129 -6.58 6.97 15.94
CA VAL A 129 -5.18 6.78 16.38
C VAL A 129 -4.31 8.00 16.05
N ALA A 130 -4.63 8.72 14.97
CA ALA A 130 -3.90 9.90 14.53
C ALA A 130 -4.15 11.11 15.45
N ASN A 131 -3.14 11.96 15.61
CA ASN A 131 -3.27 13.33 16.14
C ASN A 131 -3.29 14.36 14.99
N GLU A 132 -3.38 15.66 15.32
CA GLU A 132 -3.46 16.75 14.34
C GLU A 132 -2.21 16.90 13.44
N ASN A 133 -1.06 16.42 13.92
CA ASN A 133 0.22 16.49 13.20
C ASN A 133 0.54 15.19 12.43
N THR A 134 -0.20 14.12 12.70
CA THR A 134 0.02 12.81 12.06
C THR A 134 -0.28 12.89 10.56
N ILE A 135 0.68 12.50 9.75
CA ILE A 135 0.48 12.27 8.32
C ILE A 135 0.07 10.81 8.09
N ILE A 136 -1.00 10.62 7.34
CA ILE A 136 -1.52 9.32 6.98
C ILE A 136 -1.26 9.12 5.49
N HIS A 137 -0.46 8.12 5.14
CA HIS A 137 -0.18 7.73 3.76
C HIS A 137 -0.99 6.49 3.40
N ILE A 138 -1.80 6.60 2.37
CA ILE A 138 -2.62 5.51 1.84
C ILE A 138 -2.28 5.33 0.37
N ASN A 139 -1.99 4.11 -0.07
CA ASN A 139 -1.84 3.81 -1.48
C ASN A 139 -2.62 2.54 -1.87
N VAL A 140 -3.08 2.51 -3.10
CA VAL A 140 -3.86 1.40 -3.70
C VAL A 140 -3.58 1.31 -5.20
N PRO A 141 -3.86 0.15 -5.84
CA PRO A 141 -3.84 0.02 -7.29
C PRO A 141 -4.79 1.00 -7.97
N ASN A 142 -4.36 1.58 -9.09
CA ASN A 142 -5.07 2.58 -9.86
C ASN A 142 -5.95 1.96 -10.96
N ALA A 143 -7.25 2.19 -10.90
CA ALA A 143 -8.19 1.79 -11.97
C ALA A 143 -7.93 2.54 -13.29
N GLN A 144 -7.40 3.77 -13.25
CA GLN A 144 -7.04 4.57 -14.43
C GLN A 144 -5.59 4.35 -14.90
N SER A 145 -4.93 3.28 -14.44
CA SER A 145 -3.56 3.00 -14.85
C SER A 145 -3.44 2.70 -16.34
N PHE A 146 -2.26 3.02 -16.91
CA PHE A 146 -1.98 2.84 -18.33
C PHE A 146 -2.38 1.45 -18.85
N HIS A 147 -1.96 0.37 -18.17
CA HIS A 147 -2.26 -1.00 -18.60
C HIS A 147 -3.76 -1.33 -18.52
N ARG A 148 -4.53 -0.73 -17.62
CA ARG A 148 -5.98 -0.94 -17.54
C ARG A 148 -6.73 -0.17 -18.63
N ILE A 149 -6.28 1.05 -18.93
CA ILE A 149 -6.79 1.81 -20.10
C ILE A 149 -6.51 1.03 -21.37
N LEU A 150 -5.28 0.54 -21.56
CA LEU A 150 -4.93 -0.31 -22.70
C LEU A 150 -5.81 -1.56 -22.76
N ALA A 151 -6.03 -2.25 -21.63
CA ALA A 151 -6.90 -3.43 -21.58
C ALA A 151 -8.35 -3.12 -21.99
N LYS A 152 -8.86 -1.93 -21.64
CA LYS A 152 -10.18 -1.46 -22.07
C LYS A 152 -10.21 -1.19 -23.59
N GLU A 153 -9.23 -0.47 -24.12
CA GLU A 153 -9.18 -0.09 -25.52
C GLU A 153 -9.04 -1.32 -26.48
N ILE A 154 -8.38 -2.38 -26.03
CA ILE A 154 -8.32 -3.65 -26.78
C ILE A 154 -9.48 -4.62 -26.46
N GLY A 155 -10.46 -4.20 -25.68
CA GLY A 155 -11.66 -4.98 -25.37
C GLY A 155 -11.50 -6.12 -24.36
N MET A 156 -10.40 -6.19 -23.62
CA MET A 156 -10.19 -7.19 -22.55
C MET A 156 -11.04 -6.94 -21.32
N ILE A 157 -11.38 -5.69 -21.04
CA ILE A 157 -12.31 -5.26 -19.99
C ILE A 157 -13.31 -4.26 -20.56
N LYS A 158 -14.53 -4.24 -20.01
CA LYS A 158 -15.59 -3.32 -20.48
C LYS A 158 -15.42 -1.91 -19.94
N ASN A 159 -14.93 -1.80 -18.71
CA ASN A 159 -14.63 -0.52 -18.07
C ASN A 159 -13.44 -0.66 -17.11
N ILE A 160 -12.82 0.48 -16.75
CA ILE A 160 -11.62 0.50 -15.92
C ILE A 160 -11.86 0.06 -14.47
N HIS A 161 -13.10 0.04 -13.98
CA HIS A 161 -13.45 -0.43 -12.63
C HIS A 161 -13.87 -1.91 -12.61
N GLU A 162 -13.90 -2.57 -13.75
CA GLU A 162 -14.24 -4.00 -13.82
C GLU A 162 -13.20 -4.82 -13.04
N GLN A 163 -13.67 -5.69 -12.15
CA GLN A 163 -12.79 -6.60 -11.43
C GLN A 163 -12.28 -7.71 -12.35
N SER A 164 -10.96 -7.77 -12.53
CA SER A 164 -10.32 -8.88 -13.24
C SER A 164 -10.41 -10.19 -12.46
N PHE A 165 -10.19 -11.32 -13.13
CA PHE A 165 -10.08 -12.62 -12.48
C PHE A 165 -9.03 -12.61 -11.34
N GLN A 166 -7.85 -12.02 -11.59
CA GLN A 166 -6.79 -11.90 -10.61
C GLN A 166 -7.21 -11.08 -9.38
N MET A 167 -7.95 -10.00 -9.57
CA MET A 167 -8.45 -9.20 -8.44
C MET A 167 -9.39 -10.01 -7.55
N LYS A 168 -10.26 -10.84 -8.14
CA LYS A 168 -11.15 -11.74 -7.39
C LYS A 168 -10.35 -12.83 -6.67
N LEU A 169 -9.35 -13.40 -7.32
CA LEU A 169 -8.45 -14.41 -6.71
C LEU A 169 -7.74 -13.85 -5.47
N MET A 170 -7.28 -12.60 -5.54
CA MET A 170 -6.62 -11.88 -4.43
C MET A 170 -7.61 -11.26 -3.43
N GLN A 171 -8.88 -11.68 -3.46
CA GLN A 171 -9.94 -11.22 -2.54
C GLN A 171 -10.12 -9.70 -2.50
N ARG A 172 -9.76 -8.97 -3.59
CA ARG A 172 -9.94 -7.52 -3.68
C ARG A 172 -11.42 -7.18 -3.77
N GLN A 173 -11.86 -6.26 -2.92
CA GLN A 173 -13.28 -5.89 -2.80
C GLN A 173 -13.64 -4.72 -3.72
N ARG A 174 -12.68 -3.81 -3.98
CA ARG A 174 -12.92 -2.54 -4.67
C ARG A 174 -11.82 -2.20 -5.64
N THR A 175 -12.16 -1.34 -6.59
CA THR A 175 -11.20 -0.67 -7.47
C THR A 175 -11.28 0.83 -7.23
N TYR A 176 -10.14 1.48 -7.13
CA TYR A 176 -10.04 2.93 -6.91
C TYR A 176 -9.38 3.61 -8.11
N ASP A 177 -9.92 4.73 -8.51
CA ASP A 177 -9.19 5.82 -9.12
C ASP A 177 -8.87 6.89 -8.06
N ILE A 178 -8.17 7.94 -8.46
CA ILE A 178 -7.71 8.96 -7.51
C ILE A 178 -8.88 9.74 -6.89
N ASP A 179 -9.96 9.95 -7.61
CA ASP A 179 -11.12 10.71 -7.16
C ASP A 179 -11.94 9.90 -6.17
N LEU A 180 -12.19 8.62 -6.46
CA LEU A 180 -12.86 7.69 -5.55
C LEU A 180 -12.06 7.51 -4.25
N LEU A 181 -10.72 7.41 -4.33
CA LEU A 181 -9.89 7.30 -3.14
C LEU A 181 -9.96 8.56 -2.28
N LYS A 182 -9.87 9.74 -2.89
CA LYS A 182 -10.01 11.02 -2.18
C LYS A 182 -11.38 11.18 -1.54
N GLN A 183 -12.44 10.78 -2.24
CA GLN A 183 -13.80 10.83 -1.70
C GLN A 183 -13.94 9.93 -0.48
N GLU A 184 -13.50 8.66 -0.57
CA GLU A 184 -13.53 7.70 0.54
C GLU A 184 -12.81 8.25 1.79
N ILE A 185 -11.62 8.86 1.59
CA ILE A 185 -10.83 9.47 2.66
C ILE A 185 -11.55 10.68 3.26
N THR A 186 -12.12 11.55 2.42
CA THR A 186 -12.82 12.76 2.87
C THR A 186 -14.10 12.41 3.65
N ASP A 187 -14.85 11.40 3.20
CA ASP A 187 -16.05 10.91 3.86
C ASP A 187 -15.75 10.33 5.26
N SER A 188 -14.53 9.86 5.49
CA SER A 188 -14.07 9.41 6.81
C SER A 188 -13.69 10.55 7.78
N GLY A 189 -13.78 11.82 7.33
CA GLY A 189 -13.44 13.01 8.11
C GLY A 189 -11.94 13.35 8.12
N LEU A 190 -11.18 12.79 7.20
CA LEU A 190 -9.78 13.16 6.96
C LEU A 190 -9.66 14.25 5.89
N VAL A 191 -8.56 14.99 5.89
CA VAL A 191 -8.28 16.08 4.93
C VAL A 191 -7.11 15.66 4.04
N VAL A 192 -7.34 15.59 2.74
CA VAL A 192 -6.30 15.31 1.75
C VAL A 192 -5.35 16.51 1.66
N ILE A 193 -4.05 16.26 1.75
CA ILE A 193 -2.98 17.28 1.66
C ILE A 193 -2.08 17.12 0.42
N ASP A 194 -1.91 15.90 -0.06
CA ASP A 194 -1.11 15.59 -1.26
C ASP A 194 -1.62 14.28 -1.88
N SER A 195 -1.48 14.13 -3.18
CA SER A 195 -1.86 12.91 -3.88
C SER A 195 -1.17 12.83 -5.24
N GLY A 196 -1.04 11.62 -5.76
CA GLY A 196 -0.48 11.40 -7.09
C GLY A 196 -0.53 9.94 -7.49
N THR A 197 0.08 9.67 -8.63
CA THR A 197 0.27 8.32 -9.15
C THR A 197 1.75 8.04 -9.31
N TYR A 198 2.11 6.78 -9.49
CA TYR A 198 3.49 6.40 -9.75
C TYR A 198 3.56 5.08 -10.51
N PHE A 199 4.68 4.85 -11.21
CA PHE A 199 4.99 3.69 -12.01
C PHE A 199 4.05 3.49 -13.19
N ILE A 200 4.47 3.89 -14.39
CA ILE A 200 3.75 3.60 -15.63
C ILE A 200 3.97 2.14 -15.99
N LYS A 201 2.98 1.30 -15.70
CA LYS A 201 3.02 -0.14 -15.98
C LYS A 201 2.37 -0.42 -17.33
N PRO A 202 3.12 -0.85 -18.39
CA PRO A 202 2.53 -1.07 -19.71
C PRO A 202 1.78 -2.39 -19.83
N PHE A 203 2.13 -3.42 -19.04
CA PHE A 203 1.66 -4.79 -19.18
C PHE A 203 1.18 -5.38 -17.85
N THR A 204 0.60 -6.58 -17.88
CA THR A 204 0.23 -7.35 -16.68
C THR A 204 1.47 -7.80 -15.89
N HIS A 205 1.30 -8.24 -14.65
CA HIS A 205 2.40 -8.78 -13.83
C HIS A 205 3.10 -9.95 -14.55
N ASN A 206 2.33 -10.92 -15.05
CA ASN A 206 2.87 -12.07 -15.77
C ASN A 206 3.69 -11.67 -17.02
N GLN A 207 3.21 -10.69 -17.77
CA GLN A 207 3.91 -10.22 -18.98
C GLN A 207 5.21 -9.49 -18.60
N LEU A 208 5.19 -8.62 -17.59
CA LEU A 208 6.41 -7.93 -17.13
C LEU A 208 7.42 -8.92 -16.55
N GLN A 209 6.97 -9.89 -15.75
CA GLN A 209 7.84 -10.93 -15.24
C GLN A 209 8.52 -11.70 -16.39
N ARG A 210 7.78 -12.12 -17.39
CA ARG A 210 8.34 -12.76 -18.58
C ARG A 210 9.34 -11.87 -19.32
N CYS A 211 9.06 -10.58 -19.45
CA CYS A 211 10.01 -9.64 -20.08
C CYS A 211 11.35 -9.58 -19.32
N LEU A 212 11.30 -9.65 -17.98
CA LEU A 212 12.51 -9.72 -17.15
C LEU A 212 13.22 -11.06 -17.27
N ASP A 213 12.48 -12.17 -17.17
CA ASP A 213 13.02 -13.55 -17.25
C ASP A 213 13.71 -13.78 -18.60
N GLU A 214 13.12 -13.31 -19.69
CA GLU A 214 13.63 -13.39 -21.06
C GLU A 214 14.67 -12.28 -21.38
N LYS A 215 14.98 -11.39 -20.41
CA LYS A 215 15.92 -10.26 -20.56
C LYS A 215 15.58 -9.30 -21.68
N ILE A 216 14.28 -9.15 -22.00
CA ILE A 216 13.77 -8.15 -22.94
C ILE A 216 13.84 -6.75 -22.30
N ILE A 217 13.61 -6.68 -20.98
CA ILE A 217 13.80 -5.50 -20.14
C ILE A 217 14.64 -5.86 -18.92
N ASP A 218 15.18 -4.86 -18.26
CA ASP A 218 15.94 -4.94 -17.01
C ASP A 218 15.41 -3.98 -15.95
N GLU A 219 16.09 -3.87 -14.82
CA GLU A 219 15.72 -2.96 -13.73
C GLU A 219 15.86 -1.48 -14.13
N GLU A 220 16.78 -1.13 -15.05
CA GLU A 220 16.91 0.25 -15.53
C GLU A 220 15.66 0.68 -16.31
N VAL A 221 15.07 -0.24 -17.08
CA VAL A 221 13.79 0.01 -17.77
C VAL A 221 12.66 0.18 -16.74
N LEU A 222 12.62 -0.62 -15.66
CA LEU A 222 11.63 -0.43 -14.59
C LEU A 222 11.78 0.94 -13.92
N ASP A 223 12.99 1.36 -13.63
CA ASP A 223 13.29 2.71 -13.10
C ASP A 223 12.86 3.81 -14.08
N GLY A 224 13.06 3.59 -15.37
CA GLY A 224 12.55 4.44 -16.43
C GLY A 224 11.04 4.58 -16.37
N LEU A 225 10.31 3.47 -16.23
CA LEU A 225 8.86 3.44 -16.12
C LEU A 225 8.33 4.17 -14.86
N VAL A 226 9.06 4.14 -13.76
CA VAL A 226 8.75 4.99 -12.59
C VAL A 226 8.87 6.47 -12.94
N LYS A 227 9.91 6.87 -13.67
CA LYS A 227 10.18 8.26 -14.06
C LYS A 227 9.24 8.77 -15.17
N MET A 228 8.58 7.85 -15.91
CA MET A 228 7.64 8.20 -16.99
C MET A 228 6.36 8.86 -16.49
N GLU A 229 6.02 8.75 -15.18
CA GLU A 229 4.81 9.36 -14.61
C GLU A 229 4.70 10.86 -14.93
N LYS A 230 5.82 11.61 -14.93
CA LYS A 230 5.84 13.04 -15.27
C LYS A 230 5.37 13.36 -16.70
N TYR A 231 5.38 12.39 -17.61
CA TYR A 231 4.91 12.54 -19.00
C TYR A 231 3.49 11.98 -19.19
N LEU A 232 3.03 11.10 -18.28
CA LEU A 232 1.74 10.45 -18.32
C LEU A 232 1.05 10.59 -16.93
N PRO A 233 0.80 11.84 -16.48
CA PRO A 233 0.25 12.09 -15.16
C PRO A 233 -1.12 11.43 -15.00
N GLY A 234 -1.34 10.82 -13.82
CA GLY A 234 -2.58 10.12 -13.50
C GLY A 234 -2.67 8.68 -14.03
N MET A 235 -1.73 8.23 -14.87
CA MET A 235 -1.74 6.89 -15.47
C MET A 235 -0.83 5.88 -14.76
N GLY A 236 -0.25 6.23 -13.63
CA GLY A 236 0.54 5.31 -12.80
C GLY A 236 -0.25 4.10 -12.35
N ALA A 237 0.43 2.98 -12.16
CA ALA A 237 -0.18 1.71 -11.73
C ALA A 237 -0.76 1.77 -10.31
N GLU A 238 -0.21 2.64 -9.49
CA GLU A 238 -0.60 2.87 -8.10
C GLU A 238 -0.98 4.35 -7.91
N ILE A 239 -1.92 4.58 -6.99
CA ILE A 239 -2.30 5.91 -6.49
C ILE A 239 -1.82 6.03 -5.06
N TYR A 240 -1.40 7.23 -4.65
CA TYR A 240 -1.24 7.55 -3.23
C TYR A 240 -2.02 8.80 -2.86
N VAL A 241 -2.44 8.84 -1.60
CA VAL A 241 -2.99 10.03 -0.95
C VAL A 241 -2.30 10.19 0.41
N ASN A 242 -1.76 11.37 0.66
CA ASN A 242 -1.37 11.80 1.99
C ASN A 242 -2.51 12.65 2.56
N CYS A 243 -2.93 12.33 3.76
CA CYS A 243 -4.00 13.04 4.45
C CYS A 243 -3.66 13.23 5.93
N LYS A 244 -4.46 14.01 6.62
CA LYS A 244 -4.35 14.25 8.06
C LYS A 244 -5.73 14.37 8.71
N LYS A 245 -5.77 14.31 10.02
CA LYS A 245 -6.95 14.63 10.80
C LYS A 245 -7.33 16.11 10.59
N ARG A 246 -8.64 16.35 10.58
CA ARG A 246 -9.19 17.72 10.46
C ARG A 246 -8.97 18.48 11.73
#